data_3871b364d8cb2451644f1a69334a92c2
#
_entry.id   3871b364d8cb2451644f1a69334a92c2
#
_cell.length_a   1.000
_cell.length_b   1.000
_cell.length_c   1.000
_cell.angle_alpha   90.00
_cell.angle_beta   90.00
_cell.angle_gamma   90.00
#
_symmetry.space_group_name_H-M   'P 1'
#
loop_
_entity.id
_entity.type
_entity.pdbx_description
1 polymer ?
#
loop_
_entity_poly.entity_id
_entity_poly.type
_entity_poly.pdbx_seq_one_letter_code
_entity_poly.pdbx_strand_id
1 'polypeptide(L)'
;MTTTTMTAEPLSTTPRPLTTRIATVVRLLFANPWTAIYTPLLILGVVFLMNLAIWSIVRASIPDDGEMATAVNGGVLFLFIYMLVVAVQSVNQAFPLALGYGSTRRDFVLGFGVFAVILSVGYSAMLVVASLIERATGGWGVGHSFFTTDELWQAEWWEGFALSLLAFLLFFSIGAATASVYVRWKAMGMYVFWGALVFAGIGGAALVTMLNAWPQVGEFLAWAGVLGAAAWSLIITAVCALAAWLILRRATTSG
;
A
#
# COMPACT_ATOMS: atom_id res chain seq x y z
N MET A 1 -28.53 -54.57 26.83
CA MET A 1 -28.44 -53.33 26.03
C MET A 1 -27.94 -52.23 26.95
N THR A 2 -26.65 -51.94 26.92
CA THR A 2 -26.02 -50.94 27.77
C THR A 2 -25.96 -49.63 26.97
N THR A 3 -26.82 -48.69 27.31
CA THR A 3 -26.86 -47.36 26.69
C THR A 3 -25.68 -46.53 27.25
N THR A 4 -24.63 -46.40 26.48
CA THR A 4 -23.50 -45.49 26.79
C THR A 4 -23.96 -44.07 26.54
N THR A 5 -24.32 -43.33 27.59
CA THR A 5 -24.55 -41.90 27.54
C THR A 5 -23.22 -41.20 27.29
N MET A 6 -22.99 -40.78 26.05
CA MET A 6 -21.91 -39.84 25.73
C MET A 6 -22.22 -38.50 26.41
N THR A 7 -21.54 -38.23 27.51
CA THR A 7 -21.54 -36.90 28.15
C THR A 7 -20.76 -35.98 27.20
N ALA A 8 -21.48 -35.11 26.51
CA ALA A 8 -20.82 -34.04 25.71
C ALA A 8 -20.06 -33.13 26.69
N GLU A 9 -18.73 -33.13 26.56
CA GLU A 9 -17.86 -32.23 27.31
C GLU A 9 -18.24 -30.79 26.94
N PRO A 10 -18.52 -29.90 27.91
CA PRO A 10 -18.90 -28.53 27.59
C PRO A 10 -17.74 -27.85 26.90
N LEU A 11 -17.94 -27.45 25.63
CA LEU A 11 -17.00 -26.64 24.87
C LEU A 11 -16.64 -25.42 25.72
N SER A 12 -15.38 -25.27 26.06
CA SER A 12 -14.87 -24.15 26.87
C SER A 12 -15.26 -22.84 26.21
N THR A 13 -16.21 -22.12 26.80
CA THR A 13 -16.73 -20.83 26.32
C THR A 13 -15.83 -19.63 26.69
N THR A 14 -14.56 -19.85 27.06
CA THR A 14 -13.64 -18.77 27.34
C THR A 14 -13.39 -17.97 26.05
N PRO A 15 -13.73 -16.66 26.00
CA PRO A 15 -13.50 -15.84 24.83
C PRO A 15 -12.00 -15.81 24.52
N ARG A 16 -11.63 -16.17 23.31
CA ARG A 16 -10.23 -16.10 22.87
C ARG A 16 -9.69 -14.68 23.04
N PRO A 17 -8.47 -14.48 23.54
CA PRO A 17 -7.86 -13.16 23.72
C PRO A 17 -7.80 -12.40 22.38
N LEU A 18 -7.91 -11.08 22.43
CA LEU A 18 -7.94 -10.21 21.26
C LEU A 18 -6.75 -10.43 20.32
N THR A 19 -5.56 -10.61 20.89
CA THR A 19 -4.31 -10.88 20.15
C THR A 19 -4.41 -12.15 19.28
N THR A 20 -4.96 -13.24 19.82
CA THR A 20 -5.16 -14.48 19.06
C THR A 20 -6.17 -14.30 17.94
N ARG A 21 -7.21 -13.50 18.14
CA ARG A 21 -8.24 -13.21 17.13
C ARG A 21 -7.68 -12.40 15.99
N ILE A 22 -6.87 -11.36 16.29
CA ILE A 22 -6.14 -10.55 15.31
C ILE A 22 -5.14 -11.43 14.54
N ALA A 23 -4.35 -12.24 15.26
CA ALA A 23 -3.37 -13.14 14.63
C ALA A 23 -4.02 -14.14 13.67
N THR A 24 -5.22 -14.62 13.96
CA THR A 24 -5.98 -15.50 13.07
C THR A 24 -6.33 -14.79 11.75
N VAL A 25 -6.78 -13.52 11.81
CA VAL A 25 -7.07 -12.73 10.61
C VAL A 25 -5.79 -12.45 9.82
N VAL A 26 -4.69 -12.09 10.48
CA VAL A 26 -3.40 -11.87 9.81
C VAL A 26 -2.94 -13.14 9.09
N ARG A 27 -3.03 -14.30 9.75
CA ARG A 27 -2.71 -15.60 9.11
C ARG A 27 -3.60 -15.90 7.91
N LEU A 28 -4.90 -15.56 7.99
CA LEU A 28 -5.82 -15.70 6.88
C LEU A 28 -5.40 -14.84 5.68
N LEU A 29 -4.98 -13.59 5.92
CA LEU A 29 -4.53 -12.68 4.88
C LEU A 29 -3.20 -13.14 4.24
N PHE A 30 -2.32 -13.78 5.01
CA PHE A 30 -1.10 -14.40 4.52
C PHE A 30 -1.27 -15.84 4.02
N ALA A 31 -2.47 -16.41 4.06
CA ALA A 31 -2.71 -17.78 3.59
C ALA A 31 -2.40 -17.96 2.09
N ASN A 32 -2.54 -16.90 1.30
CA ASN A 32 -2.08 -16.88 -0.09
C ASN A 32 -0.96 -15.84 -0.27
N PRO A 33 0.31 -16.23 -0.04
CA PRO A 33 1.45 -15.31 -0.18
C PRO A 33 1.74 -14.93 -1.64
N TRP A 34 1.21 -15.67 -2.61
CA TRP A 34 1.42 -15.40 -4.03
C TRP A 34 0.98 -13.98 -4.39
N THR A 35 -0.22 -13.59 -4.02
CA THR A 35 -0.78 -12.27 -4.37
C THR A 35 -0.07 -11.12 -3.65
N ALA A 36 0.26 -11.31 -2.36
CA ALA A 36 0.79 -10.22 -1.53
C ALA A 36 2.32 -10.09 -1.59
N ILE A 37 3.05 -11.17 -1.93
CA ILE A 37 4.51 -11.20 -1.85
C ILE A 37 5.13 -11.61 -3.19
N TYR A 38 4.82 -12.83 -3.70
CA TYR A 38 5.57 -13.35 -4.84
C TYR A 38 5.24 -12.64 -6.15
N THR A 39 3.98 -12.37 -6.44
CA THR A 39 3.57 -11.70 -7.69
C THR A 39 4.17 -10.30 -7.83
N PRO A 40 4.07 -9.38 -6.84
CA PRO A 40 4.68 -8.06 -6.97
C PRO A 40 6.20 -8.10 -7.07
N LEU A 41 6.86 -9.02 -6.35
CA LEU A 41 8.31 -9.18 -6.43
C LEU A 41 8.74 -9.75 -7.79
N LEU A 42 7.99 -10.70 -8.34
CA LEU A 42 8.25 -11.26 -9.66
C LEU A 42 8.11 -10.18 -10.74
N ILE A 43 7.01 -9.41 -10.72
CA ILE A 43 6.79 -8.35 -11.70
C ILE A 43 7.88 -7.27 -11.57
N LEU A 44 8.18 -6.84 -10.33
CA LEU A 44 9.25 -5.87 -10.08
C LEU A 44 10.60 -6.39 -10.60
N GLY A 45 10.92 -7.66 -10.35
CA GLY A 45 12.15 -8.30 -10.85
C GLY A 45 12.22 -8.35 -12.37
N VAL A 46 11.12 -8.70 -13.04
CA VAL A 46 11.06 -8.70 -14.52
C VAL A 46 11.23 -7.28 -15.06
N VAL A 47 10.52 -6.30 -14.50
CA VAL A 47 10.63 -4.88 -14.90
C VAL A 47 12.05 -4.37 -14.67
N PHE A 48 12.67 -4.72 -13.55
CA PHE A 48 14.06 -4.39 -13.24
C PHE A 48 15.03 -4.99 -14.26
N LEU A 49 14.91 -6.29 -14.55
CA LEU A 49 15.78 -6.96 -15.53
C LEU A 49 15.61 -6.40 -16.95
N MET A 50 14.38 -6.11 -17.36
CA MET A 50 14.13 -5.45 -18.65
C MET A 50 14.76 -4.05 -18.70
N ASN A 51 14.62 -3.29 -17.62
CA ASN A 51 15.22 -1.97 -17.51
C ASN A 51 16.74 -2.05 -17.58
N LEU A 52 17.35 -2.96 -16.82
CA LEU A 52 18.79 -3.21 -16.84
C LEU A 52 19.29 -3.60 -18.25
N ALA A 53 18.56 -4.47 -18.97
CA ALA A 53 18.90 -4.86 -20.34
C ALA A 53 18.83 -3.66 -21.30
N ILE A 54 17.79 -2.82 -21.22
CA ILE A 54 17.64 -1.62 -22.03
C ILE A 54 18.83 -0.67 -21.79
N TRP A 55 19.13 -0.36 -20.52
CA TRP A 55 20.22 0.55 -20.18
C TRP A 55 21.61 0.01 -20.52
N SER A 56 21.81 -1.31 -20.45
CA SER A 56 23.06 -1.91 -20.91
C SER A 56 23.27 -1.75 -22.43
N ILE A 57 22.19 -1.85 -23.23
CA ILE A 57 22.24 -1.62 -24.68
C ILE A 57 22.47 -0.13 -24.96
N VAL A 58 21.76 0.76 -24.27
CA VAL A 58 21.91 2.23 -24.43
C VAL A 58 23.34 2.63 -24.12
N ARG A 59 23.91 2.15 -23.00
CA ARG A 59 25.31 2.44 -22.62
C ARG A 59 26.32 1.94 -23.68
N ALA A 60 26.09 0.77 -24.24
CA ALA A 60 26.95 0.23 -25.30
C ALA A 60 26.89 1.02 -26.61
N SER A 61 25.81 1.83 -26.79
CA SER A 61 25.55 2.60 -28.02
C SER A 61 25.90 4.08 -27.92
N ILE A 62 26.12 4.61 -26.70
CA ILE A 62 26.47 6.02 -26.45
C ILE A 62 27.98 6.16 -26.30
N PRO A 63 28.64 7.12 -26.97
CA PRO A 63 30.06 7.44 -26.73
C PRO A 63 30.28 7.84 -25.25
N ASP A 64 31.48 7.60 -24.72
CA ASP A 64 31.87 7.83 -23.32
C ASP A 64 31.61 9.22 -22.76
N ASP A 65 31.46 10.24 -23.63
CA ASP A 65 31.25 11.67 -23.28
C ASP A 65 29.76 12.08 -23.28
N GLY A 66 28.83 11.17 -23.53
CA GLY A 66 27.39 11.47 -23.59
C GLY A 66 26.75 11.53 -22.19
N GLU A 67 26.16 12.68 -21.82
CA GLU A 67 25.29 12.77 -20.63
C GLU A 67 24.10 11.83 -20.79
N MET A 68 24.01 10.83 -19.91
CA MET A 68 22.83 9.97 -19.85
C MET A 68 21.68 10.75 -19.20
N ALA A 69 20.61 10.96 -19.96
CA ALA A 69 19.41 11.55 -19.41
C ALA A 69 18.87 10.68 -18.26
N THR A 70 18.66 11.30 -17.11
CA THR A 70 17.99 10.63 -15.97
C THR A 70 16.52 10.38 -16.35
N ALA A 71 16.22 9.17 -16.75
CA ALA A 71 14.82 8.79 -17.02
C ALA A 71 14.11 8.46 -15.71
N VAL A 72 12.98 9.10 -15.49
CA VAL A 72 12.09 8.76 -14.34
C VAL A 72 11.65 7.31 -14.48
N ASN A 73 12.01 6.50 -13.51
CA ASN A 73 11.71 5.07 -13.55
C ASN A 73 10.39 4.76 -12.83
N GLY A 74 9.39 4.31 -13.60
CA GLY A 74 8.07 3.94 -13.07
C GLY A 74 8.02 2.61 -12.29
N GLY A 75 9.14 1.88 -12.18
CA GLY A 75 9.15 0.55 -11.56
C GLY A 75 8.80 0.56 -10.08
N VAL A 76 9.29 1.54 -9.34
CA VAL A 76 8.96 1.70 -7.91
C VAL A 76 7.51 2.16 -7.73
N LEU A 77 7.03 3.07 -8.59
CA LEU A 77 5.63 3.53 -8.56
C LEU A 77 4.64 2.38 -8.79
N PHE A 78 4.98 1.44 -9.69
CA PHE A 78 4.20 0.22 -9.88
C PHE A 78 3.95 -0.51 -8.55
N LEU A 79 4.96 -0.62 -7.70
CA LEU A 79 4.85 -1.35 -6.44
C LEU A 79 3.83 -0.72 -5.49
N PHE A 80 3.79 0.62 -5.40
CA PHE A 80 2.78 1.33 -4.59
C PHE A 80 1.37 1.09 -5.12
N ILE A 81 1.17 1.21 -6.45
CA ILE A 81 -0.13 0.96 -7.09
C ILE A 81 -0.55 -0.51 -6.91
N TYR A 82 0.41 -1.44 -7.02
CA TYR A 82 0.12 -2.85 -6.81
C TYR A 82 -0.36 -3.14 -5.38
N MET A 83 0.24 -2.49 -4.37
CA MET A 83 -0.20 -2.64 -2.98
C MET A 83 -1.61 -2.10 -2.73
N LEU A 84 -2.02 -1.06 -3.45
CA LEU A 84 -3.43 -0.64 -3.45
C LEU A 84 -4.34 -1.76 -3.95
N VAL A 85 -3.96 -2.43 -5.05
CA VAL A 85 -4.72 -3.57 -5.60
C VAL A 85 -4.75 -4.73 -4.61
N VAL A 86 -3.62 -5.05 -3.96
CA VAL A 86 -3.56 -6.07 -2.90
C VAL A 86 -4.53 -5.74 -1.75
N ALA A 87 -4.59 -4.46 -1.33
CA ALA A 87 -5.52 -4.03 -0.30
C ALA A 87 -6.98 -4.23 -0.74
N VAL A 88 -7.32 -3.85 -1.98
CA VAL A 88 -8.67 -4.05 -2.53
C VAL A 88 -9.04 -5.53 -2.58
N GLN A 89 -8.16 -6.39 -3.07
CA GLN A 89 -8.41 -7.83 -3.15
C GLN A 89 -8.53 -8.46 -1.77
N SER A 90 -7.64 -8.08 -0.83
CA SER A 90 -7.65 -8.61 0.54
C SER A 90 -8.96 -8.29 1.26
N VAL A 91 -9.47 -7.06 1.16
CA VAL A 91 -10.76 -6.70 1.76
C VAL A 91 -11.91 -7.42 1.07
N ASN A 92 -11.95 -7.43 -0.26
CA ASN A 92 -13.07 -8.04 -1.00
C ASN A 92 -13.18 -9.56 -0.80
N GLN A 93 -12.05 -10.26 -0.72
CA GLN A 93 -12.02 -11.73 -0.62
C GLN A 93 -11.99 -12.20 0.83
N ALA A 94 -11.12 -11.61 1.67
CA ALA A 94 -10.92 -12.10 3.02
C ALA A 94 -11.97 -11.60 4.02
N PHE A 95 -12.63 -10.44 3.79
CA PHE A 95 -13.64 -9.94 4.71
C PHE A 95 -14.85 -10.87 4.85
N PRO A 96 -15.52 -11.31 3.76
CA PRO A 96 -16.63 -12.27 3.87
C PRO A 96 -16.18 -13.60 4.47
N LEU A 97 -14.97 -14.05 4.08
CA LEU A 97 -14.41 -15.32 4.55
C LEU A 97 -14.13 -15.28 6.06
N ALA A 98 -13.52 -14.21 6.55
CA ALA A 98 -13.23 -14.03 7.98
C ALA A 98 -14.51 -14.01 8.83
N LEU A 99 -15.56 -13.35 8.35
CA LEU A 99 -16.87 -13.35 9.02
C LEU A 99 -17.51 -14.75 9.02
N GLY A 100 -17.39 -15.50 7.91
CA GLY A 100 -17.84 -16.89 7.83
C GLY A 100 -17.14 -17.82 8.84
N TYR A 101 -15.88 -17.54 9.17
CA TYR A 101 -15.13 -18.25 10.23
C TYR A 101 -15.37 -17.70 11.64
N GLY A 102 -16.35 -16.81 11.83
CA GLY A 102 -16.74 -16.30 13.15
C GLY A 102 -15.86 -15.16 13.67
N SER A 103 -14.99 -14.55 12.83
CA SER A 103 -14.27 -13.33 13.21
C SER A 103 -15.23 -12.15 13.28
N THR A 104 -15.00 -11.22 14.23
CA THR A 104 -15.79 -9.99 14.26
C THR A 104 -15.26 -8.96 13.23
N ARG A 105 -16.12 -8.05 12.81
CA ARG A 105 -15.73 -6.95 11.92
C ARG A 105 -14.58 -6.11 12.48
N ARG A 106 -14.57 -5.90 13.78
CA ARG A 106 -13.49 -5.20 14.50
C ARG A 106 -12.17 -5.97 14.40
N ASP A 107 -12.22 -7.30 14.62
CA ASP A 107 -11.01 -8.13 14.53
C ASP A 107 -10.43 -8.13 13.12
N PHE A 108 -11.32 -8.17 12.10
CA PHE A 108 -10.88 -8.08 10.71
C PHE A 108 -10.16 -6.77 10.41
N VAL A 109 -10.75 -5.61 10.78
CA VAL A 109 -10.12 -4.30 10.51
C VAL A 109 -8.79 -4.15 11.22
N LEU A 110 -8.70 -4.58 12.49
CA LEU A 110 -7.43 -4.57 13.24
C LEU A 110 -6.40 -5.52 12.62
N GLY A 111 -6.82 -6.73 12.25
CA GLY A 111 -5.94 -7.70 11.58
C GLY A 111 -5.46 -7.22 10.23
N PHE A 112 -6.34 -6.60 9.43
CA PHE A 112 -5.96 -5.97 8.17
C PHE A 112 -4.97 -4.81 8.35
N GLY A 113 -5.17 -3.97 9.38
CA GLY A 113 -4.24 -2.90 9.73
C GLY A 113 -2.83 -3.44 10.06
N VAL A 114 -2.75 -4.50 10.86
CA VAL A 114 -1.48 -5.17 11.17
C VAL A 114 -0.84 -5.77 9.91
N PHE A 115 -1.62 -6.42 9.06
CA PHE A 115 -1.17 -6.94 7.76
C PHE A 115 -0.60 -5.84 6.87
N ALA A 116 -1.30 -4.71 6.75
CA ALA A 116 -0.85 -3.56 5.97
C ALA A 116 0.48 -2.99 6.49
N VAL A 117 0.63 -2.85 7.81
CA VAL A 117 1.88 -2.39 8.44
C VAL A 117 3.03 -3.36 8.17
N ILE A 118 2.81 -4.67 8.34
CA ILE A 118 3.86 -5.69 8.10
C ILE A 118 4.34 -5.63 6.64
N LEU A 119 3.43 -5.58 5.67
CA LEU A 119 3.81 -5.48 4.26
C LEU A 119 4.49 -4.15 3.94
N SER A 120 3.97 -3.04 4.46
CA SER A 120 4.56 -1.71 4.25
C SER A 120 5.99 -1.64 4.78
N VAL A 121 6.25 -2.14 5.99
CA VAL A 121 7.60 -2.22 6.56
C VAL A 121 8.50 -3.13 5.74
N GLY A 122 8.02 -4.31 5.34
CA GLY A 122 8.77 -5.28 4.55
C GLY A 122 9.19 -4.71 3.18
N TYR A 123 8.26 -4.12 2.45
CA TYR A 123 8.55 -3.52 1.14
C TYR A 123 9.40 -2.26 1.24
N SER A 124 9.21 -1.42 2.26
CA SER A 124 10.06 -0.25 2.49
C SER A 124 11.51 -0.66 2.82
N ALA A 125 11.69 -1.67 3.66
CA ALA A 125 13.01 -2.21 3.95
C ALA A 125 13.67 -2.80 2.69
N MET A 126 12.91 -3.52 1.87
CA MET A 126 13.39 -4.07 0.60
C MET A 126 13.84 -2.95 -0.36
N LEU A 127 13.05 -1.88 -0.53
CA LEU A 127 13.41 -0.76 -1.39
C LEU A 127 14.69 -0.06 -0.91
N VAL A 128 14.83 0.15 0.40
CA VAL A 128 16.05 0.74 0.98
C VAL A 128 17.26 -0.16 0.74
N VAL A 129 17.14 -1.47 0.98
CA VAL A 129 18.25 -2.41 0.71
C VAL A 129 18.62 -2.38 -0.77
N ALA A 130 17.63 -2.40 -1.68
CA ALA A 130 17.87 -2.35 -3.12
C ALA A 130 18.55 -1.03 -3.53
N SER A 131 18.14 0.13 -2.97
CA SER A 131 18.77 1.43 -3.23
C SER A 131 20.20 1.50 -2.70
N LEU A 132 20.49 0.90 -1.55
CA LEU A 132 21.85 0.83 -1.00
C LEU A 132 22.78 -0.03 -1.87
N ILE A 133 22.28 -1.18 -2.37
CA ILE A 133 23.03 -2.02 -3.32
C ILE A 133 23.29 -1.26 -4.62
N GLU A 134 22.28 -0.55 -5.14
CA GLU A 134 22.40 0.25 -6.35
C GLU A 134 23.47 1.32 -6.22
N ARG A 135 23.49 2.06 -5.10
CA ARG A 135 24.54 3.06 -4.81
C ARG A 135 25.93 2.41 -4.71
N ALA A 136 26.03 1.29 -3.99
CA ALA A 136 27.30 0.59 -3.81
C ALA A 136 27.88 0.01 -5.11
N THR A 137 27.02 -0.32 -6.08
CA THR A 137 27.43 -0.88 -7.39
C THR A 137 27.54 0.19 -8.50
N GLY A 138 27.35 1.45 -8.18
CA GLY A 138 27.36 2.52 -9.18
C GLY A 138 26.27 2.36 -10.23
N GLY A 139 25.01 2.07 -9.79
CA GLY A 139 23.87 1.87 -10.68
C GLY A 139 23.92 0.51 -11.40
N TRP A 140 24.14 -0.57 -10.63
CA TRP A 140 24.17 -1.94 -11.15
C TRP A 140 25.23 -2.19 -12.25
N GLY A 141 26.31 -1.38 -12.28
CA GLY A 141 27.37 -1.46 -13.27
C GLY A 141 27.04 -0.80 -14.63
N VAL A 142 25.81 -0.32 -14.82
CA VAL A 142 25.38 0.39 -16.04
C VAL A 142 25.26 1.91 -15.86
N GLY A 143 25.46 2.39 -14.62
CA GLY A 143 25.42 3.84 -14.33
C GLY A 143 24.01 4.45 -14.35
N HIS A 144 22.97 3.61 -14.20
CA HIS A 144 21.57 4.06 -14.19
C HIS A 144 20.87 3.70 -12.87
N SER A 145 20.06 4.64 -12.37
CA SER A 145 19.30 4.47 -11.13
C SER A 145 17.92 3.87 -11.42
N PHE A 146 17.59 2.77 -10.75
CA PHE A 146 16.26 2.15 -10.81
C PHE A 146 15.48 2.36 -9.51
N PHE A 147 16.10 2.11 -8.36
CA PHE A 147 15.51 2.25 -7.04
C PHE A 147 15.80 3.61 -6.41
N THR A 148 16.84 4.30 -6.87
CA THR A 148 17.25 5.61 -6.40
C THR A 148 16.78 6.66 -7.38
N THR A 149 15.86 7.56 -6.97
CA THR A 149 15.51 8.77 -7.72
C THR A 149 16.15 9.93 -7.01
N ASP A 150 16.99 10.70 -7.72
CA ASP A 150 17.79 11.78 -7.14
C ASP A 150 16.96 12.82 -6.39
N GLU A 151 15.73 13.06 -6.81
CA GLU A 151 14.85 14.06 -6.21
C GLU A 151 14.16 13.59 -4.92
N LEU A 152 13.89 12.26 -4.79
CA LEU A 152 13.18 11.71 -3.65
C LEU A 152 14.08 11.02 -2.63
N TRP A 153 15.31 10.66 -3.01
CA TRP A 153 16.21 9.80 -2.24
C TRP A 153 17.63 10.37 -2.07
N GLN A 154 17.83 11.69 -2.27
CA GLN A 154 19.12 12.35 -2.01
C GLN A 154 19.54 12.30 -0.55
N ALA A 155 18.62 12.02 0.32
CA ALA A 155 18.77 12.03 1.75
C ALA A 155 19.27 10.69 2.33
N GLU A 156 19.40 10.64 3.63
CA GLU A 156 19.82 9.51 4.43
C GLU A 156 18.89 8.30 4.19
N TRP A 157 19.41 7.07 4.33
CA TRP A 157 18.66 5.82 4.11
C TRP A 157 17.34 5.75 4.92
N TRP A 158 17.29 6.35 6.10
CA TRP A 158 16.10 6.38 6.96
C TRP A 158 14.99 7.28 6.40
N GLU A 159 15.33 8.33 5.67
CA GLU A 159 14.34 9.18 4.99
C GLU A 159 13.67 8.40 3.86
N GLY A 160 14.46 7.70 3.07
CA GLY A 160 13.95 6.80 2.04
C GLY A 160 13.03 5.72 2.61
N PHE A 161 13.39 5.15 3.77
CA PHE A 161 12.53 4.21 4.48
C PHE A 161 11.22 4.87 4.93
N ALA A 162 11.28 6.04 5.55
CA ALA A 162 10.10 6.76 6.02
C ALA A 162 9.18 7.16 4.87
N LEU A 163 9.72 7.70 3.77
CA LEU A 163 8.94 8.09 2.59
C LEU A 163 8.22 6.90 1.96
N SER A 164 8.91 5.79 1.74
CA SER A 164 8.29 4.59 1.18
C SER A 164 7.27 3.97 2.12
N LEU A 165 7.54 3.95 3.43
CA LEU A 165 6.59 3.47 4.43
C LEU A 165 5.28 4.29 4.42
N LEU A 166 5.40 5.62 4.42
CA LEU A 166 4.25 6.53 4.34
C LEU A 166 3.46 6.32 3.04
N ALA A 167 4.16 6.17 1.91
CA ALA A 167 3.53 5.91 0.64
C ALA A 167 2.79 4.55 0.64
N PHE A 168 3.41 3.46 1.11
CA PHE A 168 2.72 2.17 1.21
C PHE A 168 1.49 2.23 2.10
N LEU A 169 1.57 2.84 3.28
CA LEU A 169 0.43 3.00 4.18
C LEU A 169 -0.70 3.81 3.54
N LEU A 170 -0.35 4.87 2.79
CA LEU A 170 -1.31 5.67 2.04
C LEU A 170 -2.03 4.82 0.98
N PHE A 171 -1.28 4.12 0.11
CA PHE A 171 -1.88 3.30 -0.94
C PHE A 171 -2.71 2.14 -0.38
N PHE A 172 -2.25 1.48 0.70
CA PHE A 172 -3.05 0.48 1.40
C PHE A 172 -4.36 1.04 1.95
N SER A 173 -4.32 2.22 2.57
CA SER A 173 -5.52 2.83 3.16
C SER A 173 -6.52 3.28 2.10
N ILE A 174 -6.05 3.83 0.98
CA ILE A 174 -6.89 4.16 -0.19
C ILE A 174 -7.53 2.89 -0.76
N GLY A 175 -6.75 1.82 -0.92
CA GLY A 175 -7.25 0.52 -1.37
C GLY A 175 -8.31 -0.05 -0.45
N ALA A 176 -8.10 0.00 0.87
CA ALA A 176 -9.07 -0.46 1.86
C ALA A 176 -10.35 0.37 1.86
N ALA A 177 -10.25 1.70 1.75
CA ALA A 177 -11.41 2.59 1.64
C ALA A 177 -12.22 2.29 0.39
N THR A 178 -11.55 2.18 -0.76
CA THR A 178 -12.17 1.84 -2.06
C THR A 178 -12.89 0.50 -1.99
N ALA A 179 -12.23 -0.53 -1.46
CA ALA A 179 -12.83 -1.86 -1.30
C ALA A 179 -14.04 -1.84 -0.35
N SER A 180 -13.96 -1.08 0.74
CA SER A 180 -15.06 -0.95 1.71
C SER A 180 -16.31 -0.34 1.08
N VAL A 181 -16.12 0.66 0.20
CA VAL A 181 -17.20 1.26 -0.62
C VAL A 181 -17.81 0.20 -1.54
N TYR A 182 -16.98 -0.58 -2.22
CA TYR A 182 -17.46 -1.64 -3.11
C TYR A 182 -18.22 -2.74 -2.36
N VAL A 183 -17.71 -3.20 -1.22
CA VAL A 183 -18.38 -4.21 -0.39
C VAL A 183 -19.79 -3.77 0.01
N ARG A 184 -19.96 -2.48 0.33
CA ARG A 184 -21.24 -1.96 0.82
C ARG A 184 -22.20 -1.55 -0.28
N TRP A 185 -21.72 -0.87 -1.34
CA TRP A 185 -22.58 -0.23 -2.35
C TRP A 185 -22.36 -0.76 -3.76
N LYS A 186 -21.47 -1.75 -3.94
CA LYS A 186 -21.12 -2.36 -5.23
C LYS A 186 -20.65 -1.30 -6.25
N ALA A 187 -20.92 -1.52 -7.54
CA ALA A 187 -20.44 -0.64 -8.61
C ALA A 187 -20.96 0.80 -8.52
N MET A 188 -22.24 0.99 -8.10
CA MET A 188 -22.82 2.33 -7.97
C MET A 188 -22.09 3.19 -6.93
N GLY A 189 -21.71 2.57 -5.79
CA GLY A 189 -20.90 3.26 -4.78
C GLY A 189 -19.53 3.69 -5.30
N MET A 190 -18.92 2.89 -6.16
CA MET A 190 -17.63 3.19 -6.79
C MET A 190 -17.72 4.42 -7.70
N TYR A 191 -18.76 4.51 -8.55
CA TYR A 191 -18.94 5.68 -9.41
C TYR A 191 -19.12 6.97 -8.60
N VAL A 192 -19.93 6.91 -7.55
CA VAL A 192 -20.15 8.06 -6.65
C VAL A 192 -18.87 8.43 -5.91
N PHE A 193 -18.14 7.44 -5.38
CA PHE A 193 -16.90 7.67 -4.64
C PHE A 193 -15.83 8.32 -5.51
N TRP A 194 -15.53 7.75 -6.68
CA TRP A 194 -14.54 8.31 -7.60
C TRP A 194 -15.00 9.64 -8.20
N GLY A 195 -16.29 9.78 -8.54
CA GLY A 195 -16.86 11.03 -8.98
C GLY A 195 -16.70 12.13 -7.94
N ALA A 196 -17.05 11.87 -6.69
CA ALA A 196 -16.88 12.82 -5.58
C ALA A 196 -15.41 13.20 -5.37
N LEU A 197 -14.49 12.24 -5.48
CA LEU A 197 -13.05 12.50 -5.35
C LEU A 197 -12.54 13.41 -6.47
N VAL A 198 -12.94 13.16 -7.71
CA VAL A 198 -12.58 14.00 -8.87
C VAL A 198 -13.16 15.41 -8.71
N PHE A 199 -14.43 15.52 -8.34
CA PHE A 199 -15.05 16.84 -8.08
C PHE A 199 -14.38 17.61 -6.94
N ALA A 200 -14.02 16.92 -5.85
CA ALA A 200 -13.28 17.53 -4.75
C ALA A 200 -11.88 17.99 -5.18
N GLY A 201 -11.16 17.19 -5.99
CA GLY A 201 -9.86 17.56 -6.53
C GLY A 201 -9.92 18.76 -7.46
N ILE A 202 -10.82 18.74 -8.44
CA ILE A 202 -11.01 19.86 -9.38
C ILE A 202 -11.50 21.11 -8.63
N GLY A 203 -12.47 20.96 -7.72
CA GLY A 203 -13.00 22.06 -6.92
C GLY A 203 -11.94 22.68 -6.00
N GLY A 204 -11.11 21.85 -5.37
CA GLY A 204 -9.98 22.29 -4.56
C GLY A 204 -8.94 23.05 -5.39
N ALA A 205 -8.53 22.51 -6.55
CA ALA A 205 -7.61 23.19 -7.46
C ALA A 205 -8.18 24.52 -7.97
N ALA A 206 -9.45 24.55 -8.36
CA ALA A 206 -10.14 25.77 -8.78
C ALA A 206 -10.17 26.83 -7.65
N LEU A 207 -10.46 26.40 -6.41
CA LEU A 207 -10.47 27.29 -5.24
C LEU A 207 -9.08 27.90 -5.00
N VAL A 208 -8.01 27.09 -5.00
CA VAL A 208 -6.64 27.56 -4.85
C VAL A 208 -6.26 28.55 -5.95
N THR A 209 -6.71 28.28 -7.19
CA THR A 209 -6.47 29.18 -8.33
C THR A 209 -7.23 30.49 -8.17
N MET A 210 -8.51 30.44 -7.79
CA MET A 210 -9.33 31.65 -7.59
C MET A 210 -8.82 32.54 -6.45
N LEU A 211 -8.23 31.93 -5.41
CA LEU A 211 -7.64 32.64 -4.27
C LEU A 211 -6.19 33.08 -4.55
N ASN A 212 -5.62 32.78 -5.74
CA ASN A 212 -4.21 32.99 -6.07
C ASN A 212 -3.26 32.41 -5.00
N ALA A 213 -3.62 31.28 -4.39
CA ALA A 213 -2.91 30.69 -3.25
C ALA A 213 -1.80 29.70 -3.65
N TRP A 214 -1.49 29.54 -4.95
CA TRP A 214 -0.41 28.68 -5.42
C TRP A 214 0.98 29.05 -4.86
N PRO A 215 1.35 30.35 -4.71
CA PRO A 215 2.61 30.71 -4.09
C PRO A 215 2.70 30.22 -2.63
N GLN A 216 1.63 30.39 -1.84
CA GLN A 216 1.58 29.94 -0.45
C GLN A 216 1.69 28.41 -0.33
N VAL A 217 1.08 27.68 -1.28
CA VAL A 217 1.21 26.21 -1.34
C VAL A 217 2.66 25.85 -1.66
N GLY A 218 3.31 26.56 -2.60
CA GLY A 218 4.73 26.34 -2.92
C GLY A 218 5.66 26.64 -1.76
N GLU A 219 5.47 27.75 -1.06
CA GLU A 219 6.22 28.12 0.14
C GLU A 219 6.04 27.10 1.27
N PHE A 220 4.82 26.65 1.49
CA PHE A 220 4.51 25.61 2.49
C PHE A 220 5.23 24.29 2.17
N LEU A 221 5.19 23.84 0.90
CA LEU A 221 5.89 22.62 0.47
C LEU A 221 7.41 22.76 0.59
N ALA A 222 7.96 23.92 0.23
CA ALA A 222 9.38 24.21 0.38
C ALA A 222 9.80 24.23 1.85
N TRP A 223 8.98 24.83 2.74
CA TRP A 223 9.23 24.84 4.19
C TRP A 223 9.13 23.46 4.81
N ALA A 224 8.11 22.68 4.43
CA ALA A 224 7.90 21.34 4.97
C ALA A 224 8.99 20.34 4.53
N GLY A 225 9.59 20.57 3.36
CA GLY A 225 10.47 19.60 2.72
C GLY A 225 9.73 18.34 2.27
N VAL A 226 10.43 17.42 1.62
CA VAL A 226 9.83 16.19 1.06
C VAL A 226 9.23 15.31 2.17
N LEU A 227 9.97 15.14 3.26
CA LEU A 227 9.52 14.31 4.39
C LEU A 227 8.33 14.93 5.12
N GLY A 228 8.33 16.25 5.32
CA GLY A 228 7.21 16.97 5.93
C GLY A 228 5.95 16.92 5.04
N ALA A 229 6.10 17.11 3.73
CA ALA A 229 5.00 16.95 2.79
C ALA A 229 4.45 15.51 2.80
N ALA A 230 5.32 14.50 2.85
CA ALA A 230 4.91 13.10 2.97
C ALA A 230 4.20 12.81 4.31
N ALA A 231 4.59 13.46 5.41
CA ALA A 231 3.92 13.29 6.71
C ALA A 231 2.44 13.73 6.68
N TRP A 232 2.08 14.71 5.84
CA TRP A 232 0.68 15.09 5.63
C TRP A 232 -0.18 13.96 5.02
N SER A 233 0.46 13.02 4.31
CA SER A 233 -0.22 11.82 3.83
C SER A 233 -0.80 10.96 4.95
N LEU A 234 -0.26 11.06 6.19
CA LEU A 234 -0.82 10.38 7.36
C LEU A 234 -2.24 10.84 7.70
N ILE A 235 -2.57 12.10 7.45
CA ILE A 235 -3.94 12.60 7.64
C ILE A 235 -4.87 11.88 6.65
N ILE A 236 -4.48 11.81 5.39
CA ILE A 236 -5.26 11.12 4.35
C ILE A 236 -5.37 9.63 4.68
N THR A 237 -4.25 9.01 5.10
CA THR A 237 -4.21 7.61 5.55
C THR A 237 -5.18 7.37 6.70
N ALA A 238 -5.17 8.22 7.73
CA ALA A 238 -6.07 8.11 8.88
C ALA A 238 -7.54 8.29 8.47
N VAL A 239 -7.84 9.27 7.60
CA VAL A 239 -9.20 9.50 7.08
C VAL A 239 -9.69 8.29 6.29
N CYS A 240 -8.87 7.75 5.39
CA CYS A 240 -9.20 6.56 4.60
C CYS A 240 -9.39 5.33 5.49
N ALA A 241 -8.51 5.10 6.47
CA ALA A 241 -8.62 3.99 7.42
C ALA A 241 -9.88 4.11 8.28
N LEU A 242 -10.20 5.32 8.78
CA LEU A 242 -11.42 5.59 9.53
C LEU A 242 -12.67 5.38 8.67
N ALA A 243 -12.67 5.86 7.42
CA ALA A 243 -13.76 5.66 6.48
C ALA A 243 -13.99 4.16 6.23
N ALA A 244 -12.93 3.40 5.94
CA ALA A 244 -13.00 1.96 5.75
C ALA A 244 -13.60 1.27 7.00
N TRP A 245 -13.14 1.62 8.19
CA TRP A 245 -13.67 1.08 9.44
C TRP A 245 -15.16 1.40 9.64
N LEU A 246 -15.56 2.66 9.44
CA LEU A 246 -16.95 3.11 9.59
C LEU A 246 -17.87 2.43 8.58
N ILE A 247 -17.43 2.18 7.36
CA ILE A 247 -18.19 1.52 6.32
C ILE A 247 -18.32 0.03 6.63
N LEU A 248 -17.20 -0.67 6.92
CA LEU A 248 -17.18 -2.11 7.17
C LEU A 248 -17.96 -2.49 8.43
N ARG A 249 -17.96 -1.67 9.48
CA ARG A 249 -18.75 -1.94 10.69
C ARG A 249 -20.25 -1.99 10.42
N ARG A 250 -20.75 -1.35 9.35
CA ARG A 250 -22.17 -1.29 8.96
C ARG A 250 -22.46 -2.12 7.69
N ALA A 251 -21.47 -2.73 7.06
CA ALA A 251 -21.67 -3.51 5.85
C ALA A 251 -22.45 -4.79 6.17
N THR A 252 -23.50 -5.06 5.42
CA THR A 252 -24.23 -6.34 5.46
C THR A 252 -23.59 -7.27 4.42
N THR A 253 -23.28 -8.50 4.82
CA THR A 253 -22.78 -9.57 3.93
C THR A 253 -23.95 -10.26 3.22
N SER A 254 -24.91 -9.49 2.69
CA SER A 254 -25.92 -10.06 1.80
C SER A 254 -25.31 -10.18 0.41
N GLY A 255 -25.09 -11.46 0.02
CA GLY A 255 -24.70 -11.84 -1.33
C GLY A 255 -25.72 -11.41 -2.36
#